data_84ebed6e4772ad5bda91a532a1b90480
#
_entry.id   84ebed6e4772ad5bda91a532a1b90480
#
_cell.length_a   1.000
_cell.length_b   1.000
_cell.length_c   1.000
_cell.angle_alpha   90.00
_cell.angle_beta   90.00
_cell.angle_gamma   90.00
#
_symmetry.space_group_name_H-M   'P 1'
#
loop_
_entity.id
_entity.type
_entity.pdbx_description
1 polymer ?
#
loop_
_entity_poly.entity_id
_entity_poly.type
_entity_poly.pdbx_seq_one_letter_code
_entity_poly.pdbx_strand_id
1 'polypeptide(L)'
;MQCLRVSCSYHFCQNKLPEELSCSDYDDWHYGLSERNTYAGSLVVDTIKAQLVRRDVRILIGDADSLSASLDVSCGANLLGPYRFSRGRRLMRFMDQFFPEHSHKEMVVPNV
;
A
#
# COMPACT_ATOMS: atom_id res chain seq x y z
N MET A 1 1.25 17.56 3.47
CA MET A 1 0.75 18.47 2.54
C MET A 1 0.73 17.95 1.12
N GLN A 2 1.49 17.10 0.80
CA GLN A 2 1.58 16.69 -0.59
C GLN A 2 0.70 15.52 -0.94
N CYS A 3 -0.15 15.14 -0.05
CA CYS A 3 -1.16 14.11 -0.34
C CYS A 3 -2.12 14.50 -1.48
N LEU A 4 -2.10 15.75 -1.86
CA LEU A 4 -2.91 16.22 -2.99
C LEU A 4 -2.34 15.80 -4.33
N ARG A 5 -1.10 15.35 -4.36
CA ARG A 5 -0.49 14.96 -5.61
C ARG A 5 -1.02 13.61 -6.08
N VAL A 6 -1.28 13.54 -7.36
CA VAL A 6 -1.76 12.32 -7.99
C VAL A 6 -0.80 11.16 -7.79
N SER A 7 0.48 11.45 -7.74
CA SER A 7 1.52 10.43 -7.57
C SER A 7 1.75 10.03 -6.12
N CYS A 8 1.02 10.60 -5.19
CA CYS A 8 1.20 10.29 -3.79
C CYS A 8 0.80 8.84 -3.51
N SER A 9 1.71 8.04 -3.02
CA SER A 9 1.39 6.68 -2.63
C SER A 9 0.74 6.68 -1.25
N TYR A 10 0.06 5.58 -0.93
CA TYR A 10 -0.76 5.54 0.29
C TYR A 10 0.04 5.72 1.57
N HIS A 11 1.27 5.25 1.63
CA HIS A 11 2.09 5.45 2.82
C HIS A 11 2.65 6.86 2.89
N PHE A 12 2.71 7.56 1.76
CA PHE A 12 3.25 8.89 1.70
C PHE A 12 2.22 9.98 1.97
N CYS A 13 0.96 9.67 1.77
CA CYS A 13 -0.11 10.63 2.00
C CYS A 13 -0.41 10.85 3.47
N GLN A 14 0.29 10.19 4.35
CA GLN A 14 0.17 10.40 5.77
C GLN A 14 1.22 11.40 6.26
N ASN A 15 1.18 11.72 7.53
CA ASN A 15 2.20 12.57 8.12
C ASN A 15 3.57 11.93 7.92
N LYS A 16 4.47 12.69 7.35
CA LYS A 16 5.80 12.18 7.08
C LYS A 16 6.65 12.19 8.31
N LEU A 17 7.31 11.09 8.51
CA LEU A 17 8.34 10.97 9.52
C LEU A 17 9.71 11.16 8.87
N PRO A 18 10.75 11.50 9.63
CA PRO A 18 12.08 11.68 9.07
C PRO A 18 12.59 10.47 8.26
N GLU A 19 12.29 9.27 8.71
CA GLU A 19 12.67 8.05 8.01
C GLU A 19 11.97 7.90 6.66
N GLU A 20 10.77 8.42 6.51
CA GLU A 20 10.07 8.41 5.23
C GLU A 20 10.75 9.33 4.22
N LEU A 21 11.29 10.43 4.70
CA LEU A 21 12.00 11.38 3.84
C LEU A 21 13.33 10.80 3.35
N SER A 22 13.88 9.82 4.06
CA SER A 22 15.13 9.19 3.66
C SER A 22 14.94 8.00 2.73
N CYS A 23 13.70 7.61 2.45
CA CYS A 23 13.39 6.52 1.54
C CYS A 23 13.10 7.07 0.15
N SER A 24 14.12 7.22 -0.68
CA SER A 24 13.99 7.88 -1.98
C SER A 24 13.13 7.12 -2.97
N ASP A 25 13.04 5.80 -2.83
CA ASP A 25 12.29 4.92 -3.72
C ASP A 25 10.95 4.47 -3.14
N TYR A 26 10.44 5.20 -2.15
CA TYR A 26 9.22 4.82 -1.44
C TYR A 26 8.01 4.63 -2.35
N ASP A 27 7.95 5.35 -3.46
CA ASP A 27 6.82 5.34 -4.37
C ASP A 27 7.09 4.53 -5.63
N ASP A 28 8.24 3.90 -5.71
CA ASP A 28 8.59 3.10 -6.86
C ASP A 28 7.84 1.76 -6.86
N TRP A 29 7.62 1.26 -8.04
CA TRP A 29 7.01 -0.05 -8.25
C TRP A 29 7.84 -1.11 -7.49
N HIS A 30 7.23 -1.94 -6.74
CA HIS A 30 5.80 -2.22 -6.62
C HIS A 30 5.14 -1.64 -5.35
N TYR A 31 5.83 -0.82 -4.59
CA TYR A 31 5.27 -0.17 -3.40
C TYR A 31 4.40 1.03 -3.78
N GLY A 32 4.70 1.66 -4.90
CA GLY A 32 3.92 2.72 -5.48
C GLY A 32 3.80 2.54 -6.99
N LEU A 33 3.42 3.58 -7.68
CA LEU A 33 3.16 3.52 -9.11
C LEU A 33 4.20 4.24 -9.96
N SER A 34 5.27 4.73 -9.35
CA SER A 34 6.41 5.28 -10.08
C SER A 34 7.30 4.13 -10.57
N GLU A 35 8.02 4.37 -11.64
CA GLU A 35 9.00 3.40 -12.16
C GLU A 35 8.42 2.00 -12.36
N ARG A 36 7.20 1.92 -12.91
CA ARG A 36 6.55 0.63 -13.17
C ARG A 36 7.35 -0.19 -14.18
N ASN A 37 7.32 -1.51 -14.02
CA ASN A 37 7.93 -2.41 -14.99
C ASN A 37 7.21 -2.35 -16.35
N THR A 38 7.77 -3.02 -17.35
CA THR A 38 7.23 -2.97 -18.72
C THR A 38 5.77 -3.40 -18.79
N TYR A 39 5.41 -4.42 -18.01
CA TYR A 39 4.03 -4.93 -17.99
C TYR A 39 3.06 -3.89 -17.45
N ALA A 40 3.34 -3.35 -16.27
CA ALA A 40 2.45 -2.39 -15.63
C ALA A 40 2.56 -0.99 -16.24
N GLY A 41 3.69 -0.68 -16.88
CA GLY A 41 3.93 0.63 -17.47
C GLY A 41 3.11 0.91 -18.72
N SER A 42 2.49 -0.11 -19.30
CA SER A 42 1.61 0.07 -20.45
C SER A 42 0.28 0.75 -20.12
N LEU A 43 -0.08 0.81 -18.84
CA LEU A 43 -1.31 1.44 -18.38
C LEU A 43 -1.01 2.79 -17.75
N VAL A 44 -1.89 3.76 -17.94
CA VAL A 44 -1.80 5.03 -17.23
C VAL A 44 -2.24 4.85 -15.78
N VAL A 45 -1.69 5.69 -14.90
CA VAL A 45 -1.91 5.57 -13.46
C VAL A 45 -3.40 5.66 -13.11
N ASP A 46 -4.13 6.59 -13.72
CA ASP A 46 -5.55 6.74 -13.42
C ASP A 46 -6.36 5.52 -13.79
N THR A 47 -5.99 4.82 -14.86
CA THR A 47 -6.63 3.56 -15.24
C THR A 47 -6.38 2.49 -14.20
N ILE A 48 -5.14 2.38 -13.69
CA ILE A 48 -4.80 1.41 -12.65
C ILE A 48 -5.63 1.67 -11.40
N LYS A 49 -5.70 2.93 -10.95
CA LYS A 49 -6.48 3.31 -9.78
C LYS A 49 -7.96 3.02 -9.96
N ALA A 50 -8.52 3.36 -11.09
CA ALA A 50 -9.93 3.11 -11.37
C ALA A 50 -10.26 1.61 -11.37
N GLN A 51 -9.37 0.80 -11.93
CA GLN A 51 -9.55 -0.65 -11.90
C GLN A 51 -9.51 -1.20 -10.48
N LEU A 52 -8.57 -0.74 -9.67
CA LEU A 52 -8.44 -1.18 -8.28
C LEU A 52 -9.71 -0.87 -7.49
N VAL A 53 -10.21 0.33 -7.61
CA VAL A 53 -11.42 0.77 -6.89
C VAL A 53 -12.63 -0.05 -7.29
N ARG A 54 -12.74 -0.38 -8.58
CA ARG A 54 -13.92 -1.06 -9.13
C ARG A 54 -13.96 -2.55 -8.79
N ARG A 55 -12.80 -3.16 -8.51
CA ARG A 55 -12.73 -4.61 -8.28
C ARG A 55 -13.18 -4.98 -6.86
N ASP A 56 -13.83 -6.14 -6.75
CA ASP A 56 -14.11 -6.74 -5.45
C ASP A 56 -12.86 -7.48 -4.98
N VAL A 57 -12.12 -6.85 -4.11
CA VAL A 57 -10.86 -7.40 -3.59
C VAL A 57 -11.09 -7.88 -2.16
N ARG A 58 -10.66 -9.09 -1.88
CA ARG A 58 -10.74 -9.68 -0.54
C ARG A 58 -9.33 -9.86 0.00
N ILE A 59 -9.04 -9.21 1.11
CA ILE A 59 -7.73 -9.26 1.74
C ILE A 59 -7.84 -10.12 2.97
N LEU A 60 -7.12 -11.24 2.96
CA LEU A 60 -7.06 -12.14 4.11
C LEU A 60 -5.74 -11.89 4.83
N ILE A 61 -5.81 -11.59 6.11
CA ILE A 61 -4.64 -11.34 6.93
C ILE A 61 -4.76 -12.09 8.26
N GLY A 62 -3.67 -12.73 8.65
CA GLY A 62 -3.60 -13.39 9.95
C GLY A 62 -3.24 -12.40 11.04
N ASP A 63 -3.96 -12.40 12.15
CA ASP A 63 -3.71 -11.45 13.23
C ASP A 63 -2.43 -11.76 14.03
N ALA A 64 -1.92 -12.98 13.90
CA ALA A 64 -0.64 -13.36 14.51
C ALA A 64 0.55 -13.23 13.56
N ASP A 65 0.35 -12.74 12.33
CA ASP A 65 1.43 -12.59 11.35
C ASP A 65 2.27 -11.35 11.64
N SER A 66 2.96 -11.41 12.75
CA SER A 66 3.90 -10.39 13.19
C SER A 66 5.34 -10.90 13.17
N LEU A 67 5.59 -11.96 12.42
CA LEU A 67 6.91 -12.58 12.34
C LEU A 67 7.76 -11.90 11.28
N SER A 68 9.08 -11.92 11.51
CA SER A 68 10.05 -11.32 10.59
C SER A 68 10.60 -12.28 9.55
N ALA A 69 10.29 -13.59 9.67
CA ALA A 69 10.79 -14.58 8.73
C ALA A 69 10.30 -14.28 7.30
N SER A 70 11.24 -14.21 6.37
CA SER A 70 10.95 -13.91 4.96
C SER A 70 10.17 -12.62 4.72
N LEU A 71 10.28 -11.68 5.64
CA LEU A 71 9.63 -10.38 5.53
C LEU A 71 10.51 -9.45 4.70
N ASP A 72 9.90 -8.73 3.78
CA ASP A 72 10.59 -7.67 3.05
C ASP A 72 10.86 -6.52 4.03
N VAL A 73 12.13 -6.22 4.22
CA VAL A 73 12.59 -5.18 5.13
C VAL A 73 13.20 -4.00 4.40
N SER A 74 12.96 -3.87 3.10
CA SER A 74 13.38 -2.70 2.35
C SER A 74 12.72 -1.44 2.91
N CYS A 75 13.29 -0.27 2.60
CA CYS A 75 12.74 0.94 3.16
C CYS A 75 11.30 1.21 2.71
N GLY A 76 10.98 0.94 1.46
CA GLY A 76 9.60 1.05 0.96
C GLY A 76 8.62 0.13 1.68
N ALA A 77 9.03 -1.12 1.89
CA ALA A 77 8.18 -2.08 2.60
C ALA A 77 7.96 -1.69 4.06
N ASN A 78 9.01 -1.21 4.73
CA ASN A 78 8.91 -0.82 6.14
C ASN A 78 7.99 0.38 6.35
N LEU A 79 7.88 1.26 5.37
CA LEU A 79 6.92 2.37 5.46
C LEU A 79 5.47 1.89 5.45
N LEU A 80 5.20 0.70 4.93
CA LEU A 80 3.86 0.14 4.93
C LEU A 80 3.49 -0.46 6.28
N GLY A 81 4.45 -0.73 7.11
CA GLY A 81 4.26 -1.29 8.44
C GLY A 81 5.31 -2.32 8.78
N PRO A 82 5.49 -2.62 10.08
CA PRO A 82 6.55 -3.51 10.54
C PRO A 82 6.32 -4.98 10.21
N TYR A 83 5.09 -5.39 10.00
CA TYR A 83 4.74 -6.80 9.76
C TYR A 83 3.62 -6.92 8.73
N ARG A 84 3.41 -8.11 8.19
CA ARG A 84 2.38 -8.36 7.17
C ARG A 84 1.00 -7.97 7.65
N PHE A 85 0.67 -8.29 8.88
CA PHE A 85 -0.63 -7.92 9.44
C PHE A 85 -0.84 -6.39 9.39
N SER A 86 0.12 -5.64 9.88
CA SER A 86 0.03 -4.17 9.90
C SER A 86 -0.01 -3.57 8.49
N ARG A 87 0.71 -4.19 7.55
CA ARG A 87 0.73 -3.73 6.16
C ARG A 87 -0.64 -3.90 5.48
N GLY A 88 -1.28 -5.02 5.72
CA GLY A 88 -2.64 -5.26 5.21
C GLY A 88 -3.65 -4.29 5.79
N ARG A 89 -3.57 -4.05 7.10
CA ARG A 89 -4.45 -3.09 7.76
C ARG A 89 -4.25 -1.67 7.23
N ARG A 90 -3.01 -1.30 6.97
CA ARG A 90 -2.69 0.01 6.42
C ARG A 90 -3.28 0.19 5.02
N LEU A 91 -3.23 -0.84 4.21
CA LEU A 91 -3.84 -0.79 2.88
C LEU A 91 -5.34 -0.52 2.96
N MET A 92 -6.03 -1.20 3.86
CA MET A 92 -7.48 -0.99 4.02
C MET A 92 -7.80 0.42 4.49
N ARG A 93 -7.03 0.95 5.43
CA ARG A 93 -7.22 2.34 5.88
C ARG A 93 -7.00 3.33 4.74
N PHE A 94 -5.99 3.07 3.91
CA PHE A 94 -5.73 3.90 2.76
C PHE A 94 -6.91 3.87 1.78
N MET A 95 -7.43 2.69 1.49
CA MET A 95 -8.59 2.57 0.60
C MET A 95 -9.80 3.31 1.17
N ASP A 96 -10.08 3.15 2.46
CA ASP A 96 -11.21 3.82 3.10
C ASP A 96 -11.06 5.34 3.07
N GLN A 97 -9.84 5.84 3.22
CA GLN A 97 -9.58 7.27 3.28
C GLN A 97 -9.62 7.94 1.91
N PHE A 98 -8.99 7.31 0.90
CA PHE A 98 -8.77 7.97 -0.39
C PHE A 98 -9.70 7.47 -1.49
N PHE A 99 -10.30 6.30 -1.32
CA PHE A 99 -11.21 5.71 -2.31
C PHE A 99 -12.44 5.14 -1.59
N PRO A 100 -13.21 5.98 -0.90
CA PRO A 100 -14.31 5.49 -0.05
C PRO A 100 -15.39 4.72 -0.81
N GLU A 101 -15.46 4.85 -2.13
CA GLU A 101 -16.41 4.12 -2.97
C GLU A 101 -15.96 2.68 -3.28
N HIS A 102 -14.79 2.26 -2.81
CA HIS A 102 -14.27 0.92 -3.08
C HIS A 102 -15.12 -0.17 -2.42
N SER A 103 -15.00 -1.39 -2.95
CA SER A 103 -15.68 -2.57 -2.42
C SER A 103 -14.71 -3.56 -1.78
N HIS A 104 -13.50 -3.14 -1.47
CA HIS A 104 -12.52 -4.02 -0.86
C HIS A 104 -12.96 -4.42 0.53
N LYS A 105 -12.73 -5.68 0.89
CA LYS A 105 -13.08 -6.22 2.19
C LYS A 105 -11.88 -6.88 2.83
N GLU A 106 -11.81 -6.72 4.13
CA GLU A 106 -10.77 -7.32 4.95
C GLU A 106 -11.36 -8.46 5.75
N MET A 107 -10.61 -9.56 5.80
CA MET A 107 -10.97 -10.71 6.63
C MET A 107 -9.76 -11.04 7.48
N VAL A 108 -9.89 -10.84 8.78
CA VAL A 108 -8.84 -11.17 9.74
C VAL A 108 -9.03 -12.61 10.18
N VAL A 109 -7.97 -13.40 10.02
CA VAL A 109 -7.97 -14.80 10.43
C VAL A 109 -7.30 -14.88 11.79
N PRO A 110 -8.01 -15.32 12.84
CA PRO A 110 -7.44 -15.35 14.18
C PRO A 110 -6.39 -16.44 14.34
N ASN A 111 -5.35 -16.14 15.10
CA ASN A 111 -4.27 -17.06 15.47
C ASN A 111 -3.45 -17.58 14.29
N VAL A 112 -3.41 -16.85 13.22
CA VAL A 112 -2.63 -17.21 12.03
C VAL A 112 -1.60 -16.14 11.71
#